data_b6a49516a1743123867c6b8a373e1756
#
_entry.id   b6a49516a1743123867c6b8a373e1756
#
_cell.length_a   1.000
_cell.length_b   1.000
_cell.length_c   1.000
_cell.angle_alpha   90.00
_cell.angle_beta   90.00
_cell.angle_gamma   90.00
#
_symmetry.space_group_name_H-M   'P 1'
#
loop_
_entity.id
_entity.type
_entity.pdbx_description
1 polymer ?
#
loop_
_entity_poly.entity_id
_entity_poly.type
_entity_poly.pdbx_seq_one_letter_code
_entity_poly.pdbx_strand_id
1 'polypeptide(L)'
;RYSTFINPEVPIPFRIEELTSIRDDMVITSPTVDVILPQFMEFCKDCIMVAHNADFDMSFIKRNCALLGMECNPTIVDTVALARVLLPQLNRFKLDTVAKALNISLDHHHRAVDDAACTAEIFVKFIEKLKDRGISSLDKVNALAKSSVEMIRKMPTYHAIILATCDQGRTNLYRLISLSHIKYYNKRPRIPKSEFNKYRDGLLIGSACEAGELYRAILNGRPQEEITRLVNFYDYLEIQPLGNNAFMIRDEDSDIASNDDLIDINKRIVKLGE
;
A
#
# COMPACT_ATOMS: atom_id res chain seq x y z
N ARG A 1 16.88 16.87 -11.59
CA ARG A 1 16.32 15.58 -12.05
C ARG A 1 17.33 14.47 -11.78
N TYR A 2 16.92 13.39 -11.15
CA TYR A 2 17.72 12.19 -10.93
C TYR A 2 17.08 11.03 -11.72
N SER A 3 17.84 10.36 -12.56
CA SER A 3 17.38 9.23 -13.36
C SER A 3 18.59 8.37 -13.71
N THR A 4 18.49 7.08 -13.44
CA THR A 4 19.53 6.10 -13.76
C THR A 4 18.92 4.71 -13.95
N PHE A 5 19.60 3.85 -14.69
CA PHE A 5 19.34 2.42 -14.65
C PHE A 5 20.08 1.79 -13.46
N ILE A 6 19.57 0.67 -12.99
CA ILE A 6 20.18 -0.15 -11.95
C ILE A 6 20.37 -1.55 -12.52
N ASN A 7 21.55 -2.12 -12.35
CA ASN A 7 21.80 -3.51 -12.66
C ASN A 7 21.14 -4.39 -11.59
N PRO A 8 20.14 -5.21 -11.93
CA PRO A 8 19.48 -6.08 -10.95
C PRO A 8 20.31 -7.31 -10.57
N GLU A 9 21.45 -7.56 -11.23
CA GLU A 9 22.33 -8.73 -11.06
C GLU A 9 21.65 -10.09 -11.36
N VAL A 10 20.43 -10.04 -11.86
CA VAL A 10 19.65 -11.20 -12.31
C VAL A 10 18.97 -10.85 -13.65
N PRO A 11 18.67 -11.84 -14.51
CA PRO A 11 17.97 -11.57 -15.75
C PRO A 11 16.59 -10.94 -15.51
N ILE A 12 16.25 -9.96 -16.34
CA ILE A 12 14.92 -9.32 -16.30
C ILE A 12 13.88 -10.30 -16.87
N PRO A 13 12.84 -10.65 -16.09
CA PRO A 13 11.77 -11.51 -16.60
C PRO A 13 11.10 -10.90 -17.84
N PHE A 14 10.78 -11.72 -18.84
CA PHE A 14 10.19 -11.29 -20.12
C PHE A 14 8.96 -10.39 -19.93
N ARG A 15 8.10 -10.71 -18.95
CA ARG A 15 6.94 -9.90 -18.60
C ARG A 15 7.29 -8.47 -18.14
N ILE A 16 8.40 -8.33 -17.39
CA ILE A 16 8.87 -7.00 -16.93
C ILE A 16 9.47 -6.24 -18.12
N GLU A 17 10.17 -6.92 -19.03
CA GLU A 17 10.67 -6.33 -20.26
C GLU A 17 9.50 -5.81 -21.12
N GLU A 18 8.45 -6.62 -21.33
CA GLU A 18 7.24 -6.16 -22.07
C GLU A 18 6.57 -4.95 -21.41
N LEU A 19 6.50 -4.93 -20.07
CA LEU A 19 5.84 -3.85 -19.34
C LEU A 19 6.64 -2.54 -19.35
N THR A 20 7.95 -2.62 -19.12
CA THR A 20 8.81 -1.45 -18.89
C THR A 20 9.64 -1.06 -20.10
N SER A 21 9.75 -1.95 -21.10
CA SER A 21 10.67 -1.86 -22.23
C SER A 21 12.15 -1.77 -21.80
N ILE A 22 12.49 -2.22 -20.58
CA ILE A 22 13.85 -2.29 -20.08
C ILE A 22 14.36 -3.70 -20.30
N ARG A 23 15.48 -3.84 -21.02
CA ARG A 23 16.12 -5.12 -21.36
C ARG A 23 17.44 -5.28 -20.62
N ASP A 24 17.91 -6.53 -20.51
CA ASP A 24 19.18 -6.85 -19.87
C ASP A 24 20.37 -6.08 -20.46
N ASP A 25 20.41 -5.90 -21.80
CA ASP A 25 21.47 -5.15 -22.47
C ASP A 25 21.55 -3.68 -22.07
N MET A 26 20.45 -3.11 -21.59
CA MET A 26 20.37 -1.71 -21.14
C MET A 26 20.89 -1.51 -19.71
N VAL A 27 20.87 -2.56 -18.88
CA VAL A 27 21.15 -2.44 -17.44
C VAL A 27 22.43 -3.16 -17.00
N ILE A 28 22.96 -4.08 -17.80
CA ILE A 28 24.11 -4.93 -17.42
C ILE A 28 25.37 -4.14 -17.06
N THR A 29 25.58 -2.98 -17.65
CA THR A 29 26.70 -2.07 -17.34
C THR A 29 26.36 -0.98 -16.34
N SER A 30 25.13 -0.95 -15.85
CA SER A 30 24.67 0.05 -14.88
C SER A 30 25.18 -0.29 -13.47
N PRO A 31 25.30 0.71 -12.58
CA PRO A 31 25.61 0.47 -11.18
C PRO A 31 24.52 -0.37 -10.50
N THR A 32 24.89 -1.07 -9.45
CA THR A 32 23.98 -1.86 -8.60
C THR A 32 23.23 -0.99 -7.61
N VAL A 33 22.22 -1.55 -6.94
CA VAL A 33 21.33 -0.81 -6.02
C VAL A 33 22.08 -0.25 -4.81
N ASP A 34 23.13 -0.93 -4.33
CA ASP A 34 23.96 -0.51 -3.22
C ASP A 34 24.78 0.77 -3.53
N VAL A 35 25.09 1.03 -4.80
CA VAL A 35 25.75 2.25 -5.27
C VAL A 35 24.72 3.39 -5.46
N ILE A 36 23.59 3.07 -6.08
CA ILE A 36 22.60 4.10 -6.49
C ILE A 36 21.71 4.56 -5.35
N LEU A 37 21.27 3.64 -4.48
CA LEU A 37 20.31 3.97 -3.43
C LEU A 37 20.83 5.03 -2.44
N PRO A 38 22.09 5.00 -1.96
CA PRO A 38 22.63 6.08 -1.13
C PRO A 38 22.61 7.44 -1.83
N GLN A 39 22.94 7.49 -3.11
CA GLN A 39 22.92 8.73 -3.91
C GLN A 39 21.49 9.26 -4.08
N PHE A 40 20.55 8.35 -4.33
CA PHE A 40 19.14 8.71 -4.43
C PHE A 40 18.59 9.24 -3.09
N MET A 41 18.94 8.61 -1.97
CA MET A 41 18.51 9.08 -0.64
C MET A 41 19.12 10.44 -0.29
N GLU A 42 20.37 10.69 -0.65
CA GLU A 42 20.98 12.03 -0.47
C GLU A 42 20.31 13.08 -1.39
N PHE A 43 19.96 12.71 -2.64
CA PHE A 43 19.19 13.58 -3.53
C PHE A 43 17.81 13.94 -2.97
N CYS A 44 17.18 13.02 -2.24
CA CYS A 44 15.86 13.21 -1.63
C CYS A 44 15.91 13.83 -0.22
N LYS A 45 17.11 14.09 0.31
CA LYS A 45 17.30 14.62 1.65
C LYS A 45 16.55 15.93 1.85
N ASP A 46 15.91 16.06 3.01
CA ASP A 46 15.10 17.23 3.39
C ASP A 46 13.91 17.52 2.44
N CYS A 47 13.57 16.56 1.56
CA CYS A 47 12.44 16.67 0.66
C CYS A 47 11.24 15.85 1.15
N ILE A 48 10.05 16.28 0.73
CA ILE A 48 8.84 15.45 0.81
C ILE A 48 8.80 14.61 -0.47
N MET A 49 8.79 13.28 -0.34
CA MET A 49 8.65 12.38 -1.47
C MET A 49 7.19 12.28 -1.89
N VAL A 50 6.94 12.44 -3.17
CA VAL A 50 5.59 12.36 -3.74
C VAL A 50 5.55 11.22 -4.75
N ALA A 51 4.61 10.29 -4.59
CA ALA A 51 4.44 9.18 -5.52
C ALA A 51 2.95 8.87 -5.76
N HIS A 52 2.67 8.11 -6.81
CA HIS A 52 1.33 7.64 -7.13
C HIS A 52 1.17 6.18 -6.74
N ASN A 53 0.44 5.89 -5.66
CA ASN A 53 0.44 4.62 -4.95
C ASN A 53 1.78 4.38 -4.24
N ALA A 54 2.18 5.38 -3.45
CA ALA A 54 3.49 5.53 -2.82
C ALA A 54 3.97 4.29 -2.04
N ASP A 55 3.05 3.51 -1.49
CA ASP A 55 3.37 2.28 -0.78
C ASP A 55 4.13 1.27 -1.66
N PHE A 56 3.81 1.22 -2.95
CA PHE A 56 4.49 0.33 -3.89
C PHE A 56 5.96 0.72 -4.04
N ASP A 57 6.25 1.96 -4.44
CA ASP A 57 7.63 2.43 -4.65
C ASP A 57 8.44 2.40 -3.36
N MET A 58 7.82 2.83 -2.26
CA MET A 58 8.47 2.86 -0.95
C MET A 58 8.77 1.47 -0.38
N SER A 59 8.04 0.44 -0.78
CA SER A 59 8.33 -0.93 -0.36
C SER A 59 9.72 -1.39 -0.85
N PHE A 60 10.06 -1.08 -2.10
CA PHE A 60 11.37 -1.39 -2.67
C PHE A 60 12.48 -0.55 -2.03
N ILE A 61 12.26 0.76 -1.88
CA ILE A 61 13.25 1.67 -1.28
C ILE A 61 13.56 1.23 0.16
N LYS A 62 12.54 1.05 1.00
CA LYS A 62 12.70 0.65 2.40
C LYS A 62 13.35 -0.71 2.56
N ARG A 63 12.96 -1.69 1.74
CA ARG A 63 13.57 -3.01 1.75
C ARG A 63 15.07 -2.95 1.45
N ASN A 64 15.47 -2.23 0.39
CA ASN A 64 16.87 -2.12 0.02
C ASN A 64 17.67 -1.27 1.02
N CYS A 65 17.10 -0.20 1.58
CA CYS A 65 17.72 0.55 2.67
C CYS A 65 18.01 -0.37 3.88
N ALA A 66 17.03 -1.22 4.27
CA ALA A 66 17.21 -2.16 5.36
C ALA A 66 18.32 -3.18 5.08
N LEU A 67 18.41 -3.70 3.85
CA LEU A 67 19.50 -4.62 3.43
C LEU A 67 20.87 -3.96 3.48
N LEU A 68 20.94 -2.66 3.21
CA LEU A 68 22.19 -1.86 3.26
C LEU A 68 22.47 -1.25 4.65
N GLY A 69 21.64 -1.53 5.66
CA GLY A 69 21.77 -0.94 6.99
C GLY A 69 21.56 0.57 7.05
N MET A 70 20.81 1.12 6.08
CA MET A 70 20.52 2.55 5.97
C MET A 70 19.19 2.89 6.66
N GLU A 71 19.16 4.03 7.36
CA GLU A 71 17.90 4.59 7.87
C GLU A 71 17.06 5.15 6.71
N CYS A 72 15.77 4.82 6.68
CA CYS A 72 14.85 5.27 5.63
C CYS A 72 13.48 5.63 6.23
N ASN A 73 13.32 6.89 6.59
CA ASN A 73 12.07 7.41 7.16
C ASN A 73 11.65 8.74 6.51
N PRO A 74 11.47 8.80 5.17
CA PRO A 74 11.08 10.03 4.50
C PRO A 74 9.62 10.40 4.78
N THR A 75 9.33 11.70 4.74
CA THR A 75 7.95 12.18 4.66
C THR A 75 7.39 11.91 3.27
N ILE A 76 6.24 11.24 3.19
CA ILE A 76 5.66 10.78 1.94
C ILE A 76 4.26 11.36 1.74
N VAL A 77 3.96 11.77 0.51
CA VAL A 77 2.61 12.14 0.05
C VAL A 77 2.20 11.21 -1.08
N ASP A 78 1.07 10.52 -0.89
CA ASP A 78 0.47 9.65 -1.91
C ASP A 78 -0.60 10.42 -2.70
N THR A 79 -0.38 10.58 -4.00
CA THR A 79 -1.32 11.26 -4.89
C THR A 79 -2.60 10.45 -5.12
N VAL A 80 -2.60 9.12 -4.93
CA VAL A 80 -3.85 8.32 -4.94
C VAL A 80 -4.73 8.68 -3.75
N ALA A 81 -4.13 8.84 -2.57
CA ALA A 81 -4.85 9.26 -1.37
C ALA A 81 -5.47 10.65 -1.56
N LEU A 82 -4.69 11.60 -2.12
CA LEU A 82 -5.18 12.94 -2.46
C LEU A 82 -6.27 12.91 -3.52
N ALA A 83 -6.10 12.11 -4.58
CA ALA A 83 -7.09 11.98 -5.67
C ALA A 83 -8.45 11.51 -5.14
N ARG A 84 -8.48 10.58 -4.19
CA ARG A 84 -9.73 10.11 -3.57
C ARG A 84 -10.52 11.23 -2.89
N VAL A 85 -9.83 12.24 -2.36
CA VAL A 85 -10.43 13.40 -1.67
C VAL A 85 -10.76 14.54 -2.63
N LEU A 86 -9.85 14.81 -3.58
CA LEU A 86 -9.94 15.98 -4.45
C LEU A 86 -10.74 15.72 -5.73
N LEU A 87 -10.87 14.44 -6.14
CA LEU A 87 -11.59 13.98 -7.33
C LEU A 87 -12.61 12.88 -6.95
N PRO A 88 -13.58 13.15 -6.09
CA PRO A 88 -14.51 12.14 -5.57
C PRO A 88 -15.40 11.51 -6.66
N GLN A 89 -15.54 12.18 -7.81
CA GLN A 89 -16.30 11.69 -8.97
C GLN A 89 -15.63 10.50 -9.67
N LEU A 90 -14.33 10.26 -9.44
CA LEU A 90 -13.64 9.15 -10.07
C LEU A 90 -13.93 7.83 -9.36
N ASN A 91 -14.12 6.77 -10.15
CA ASN A 91 -14.29 5.39 -9.64
C ASN A 91 -12.97 4.59 -9.61
N ARG A 92 -11.96 5.05 -10.35
CA ARG A 92 -10.62 4.45 -10.42
C ARG A 92 -9.57 5.55 -10.30
N PHE A 93 -8.45 5.22 -9.66
CA PHE A 93 -7.40 6.18 -9.35
C PHE A 93 -6.04 5.70 -9.89
N LYS A 94 -6.04 5.06 -11.06
CA LYS A 94 -4.80 4.80 -11.81
C LYS A 94 -4.21 6.12 -12.31
N LEU A 95 -2.91 6.16 -12.52
CA LEU A 95 -2.18 7.37 -12.95
C LEU A 95 -2.80 8.00 -14.21
N ASP A 96 -3.05 7.18 -15.24
CA ASP A 96 -3.71 7.57 -16.48
C ASP A 96 -5.09 8.20 -16.27
N THR A 97 -5.88 7.59 -15.39
CA THR A 97 -7.24 8.05 -15.09
C THR A 97 -7.23 9.40 -14.39
N VAL A 98 -6.30 9.58 -13.43
CA VAL A 98 -6.15 10.84 -12.69
C VAL A 98 -5.57 11.92 -13.58
N ALA A 99 -4.56 11.63 -14.40
CA ALA A 99 -3.96 12.53 -15.36
C ALA A 99 -5.02 13.05 -16.34
N LYS A 100 -5.80 12.14 -16.94
CA LYS A 100 -6.90 12.48 -17.86
C LYS A 100 -7.95 13.40 -17.20
N ALA A 101 -8.31 13.12 -15.96
CA ALA A 101 -9.30 13.94 -15.23
C ALA A 101 -8.78 15.35 -14.91
N LEU A 102 -7.48 15.55 -14.91
CA LEU A 102 -6.81 16.85 -14.69
C LEU A 102 -6.31 17.50 -16.00
N ASN A 103 -6.62 16.91 -17.17
CA ASN A 103 -6.16 17.34 -18.49
C ASN A 103 -4.62 17.38 -18.60
N ILE A 104 -3.95 16.37 -18.01
CA ILE A 104 -2.50 16.17 -18.09
C ILE A 104 -2.23 15.12 -19.16
N SER A 105 -1.31 15.40 -20.09
CA SER A 105 -0.86 14.45 -21.11
C SER A 105 0.07 13.40 -20.49
N LEU A 106 -0.07 12.16 -20.94
CA LEU A 106 0.78 11.05 -20.55
C LEU A 106 1.18 10.27 -21.81
N ASP A 107 2.25 10.72 -22.46
CA ASP A 107 2.62 10.26 -23.80
C ASP A 107 3.31 8.88 -23.81
N HIS A 108 3.98 8.50 -22.73
CA HIS A 108 4.69 7.21 -22.60
C HIS A 108 4.43 6.57 -21.23
N HIS A 109 3.44 5.69 -21.17
CA HIS A 109 3.15 4.86 -19.98
C HIS A 109 4.29 3.84 -19.70
N HIS A 110 4.51 3.58 -18.41
CA HIS A 110 5.43 2.57 -17.89
C HIS A 110 6.93 2.89 -18.01
N ARG A 111 7.28 4.13 -18.29
CA ARG A 111 8.63 4.65 -18.05
C ARG A 111 8.64 5.42 -16.74
N ALA A 112 9.40 4.96 -15.77
CA ALA A 112 9.46 5.55 -14.42
C ALA A 112 9.65 7.09 -14.42
N VAL A 113 10.41 7.60 -15.38
CA VAL A 113 10.63 9.06 -15.53
C VAL A 113 9.38 9.80 -15.99
N ASP A 114 8.63 9.23 -16.93
CA ASP A 114 7.42 9.84 -17.48
C ASP A 114 6.27 9.73 -16.47
N ASP A 115 6.17 8.61 -15.76
CA ASP A 115 5.24 8.42 -14.65
C ASP A 115 5.54 9.39 -13.50
N ALA A 116 6.81 9.61 -13.17
CA ALA A 116 7.23 10.58 -12.15
C ALA A 116 6.93 12.03 -12.57
N ALA A 117 7.16 12.39 -13.84
CA ALA A 117 6.82 13.70 -14.37
C ALA A 117 5.30 13.96 -14.34
N CYS A 118 4.51 12.99 -14.80
CA CYS A 118 3.06 13.04 -14.71
C CYS A 118 2.57 13.16 -13.26
N THR A 119 3.17 12.40 -12.33
CA THR A 119 2.85 12.47 -10.90
C THR A 119 3.15 13.86 -10.33
N ALA A 120 4.25 14.48 -10.75
CA ALA A 120 4.60 15.85 -10.35
C ALA A 120 3.56 16.87 -10.84
N GLU A 121 3.13 16.78 -12.10
CA GLU A 121 2.08 17.66 -12.64
C GLU A 121 0.74 17.46 -11.92
N ILE A 122 0.34 16.21 -11.66
CA ILE A 122 -0.85 15.88 -10.86
C ILE A 122 -0.75 16.54 -9.49
N PHE A 123 0.42 16.45 -8.83
CA PHE A 123 0.61 17.01 -7.50
C PHE A 123 0.53 18.54 -7.52
N VAL A 124 1.08 19.22 -8.53
CA VAL A 124 0.92 20.67 -8.71
C VAL A 124 -0.55 21.06 -8.83
N LYS A 125 -1.33 20.33 -9.65
CA LYS A 125 -2.79 20.54 -9.76
C LYS A 125 -3.53 20.28 -8.44
N PHE A 126 -3.06 19.33 -7.64
CA PHE A 126 -3.63 19.08 -6.31
C PHE A 126 -3.29 20.20 -5.32
N ILE A 127 -2.09 20.78 -5.38
CA ILE A 127 -1.73 21.95 -4.57
C ILE A 127 -2.65 23.13 -4.89
N GLU A 128 -2.94 23.40 -6.18
CA GLU A 128 -3.89 24.44 -6.59
C GLU A 128 -5.26 24.18 -5.95
N LYS A 129 -5.83 22.97 -6.11
CA LYS A 129 -7.12 22.58 -5.53
C LYS A 129 -7.15 22.62 -4.00
N LEU A 130 -6.05 22.34 -3.34
CA LEU A 130 -5.93 22.42 -1.88
C LEU A 130 -5.92 23.88 -1.43
N LYS A 131 -5.18 24.76 -2.13
CA LYS A 131 -5.18 26.20 -1.86
C LYS A 131 -6.56 26.82 -2.01
N ASP A 132 -7.30 26.44 -3.05
CA ASP A 132 -8.70 26.89 -3.28
C ASP A 132 -9.63 26.49 -2.11
N ARG A 133 -9.30 25.42 -1.37
CA ARG A 133 -10.01 24.97 -0.16
C ARG A 133 -9.44 25.56 1.15
N GLY A 134 -8.48 26.50 1.06
CA GLY A 134 -7.84 27.10 2.24
C GLY A 134 -6.88 26.18 2.97
N ILE A 135 -6.37 25.13 2.29
CA ILE A 135 -5.47 24.13 2.86
C ILE A 135 -4.06 24.42 2.39
N SER A 136 -3.19 24.78 3.33
CA SER A 136 -1.83 25.24 3.07
C SER A 136 -0.76 24.47 3.86
N SER A 137 -1.12 23.43 4.62
CA SER A 137 -0.18 22.63 5.40
C SER A 137 -0.53 21.14 5.34
N LEU A 138 0.48 20.28 5.52
CA LEU A 138 0.33 18.82 5.54
C LEU A 138 -0.63 18.35 6.64
N ASP A 139 -0.62 18.99 7.81
CA ASP A 139 -1.54 18.65 8.91
C ASP A 139 -3.01 18.84 8.50
N LYS A 140 -3.30 19.92 7.77
CA LYS A 140 -4.65 20.16 7.23
C LYS A 140 -5.01 19.17 6.11
N VAL A 141 -4.05 18.76 5.29
CA VAL A 141 -4.24 17.69 4.30
C VAL A 141 -4.59 16.37 4.99
N ASN A 142 -3.85 16.00 6.05
CA ASN A 142 -4.14 14.80 6.84
C ASN A 142 -5.52 14.86 7.51
N ALA A 143 -5.96 16.04 7.94
CA ALA A 143 -7.30 16.23 8.51
C ALA A 143 -8.42 16.03 7.47
N LEU A 144 -8.21 16.43 6.21
CA LEU A 144 -9.15 16.14 5.11
C LEU A 144 -9.38 14.65 4.91
N ALA A 145 -8.31 13.87 5.01
CA ALA A 145 -8.35 12.42 4.82
C ALA A 145 -9.17 11.71 5.90
N LYS A 146 -9.27 12.27 7.09
CA LYS A 146 -9.93 11.64 8.25
C LYS A 146 -11.49 11.66 8.20
N SER A 147 -12.14 12.34 7.26
CA SER A 147 -13.51 12.80 7.51
C SER A 147 -14.59 12.30 6.54
N SER A 148 -14.29 11.70 5.42
CA SER A 148 -15.34 11.38 4.43
C SER A 148 -15.70 9.91 4.42
N VAL A 149 -16.98 9.60 4.71
CA VAL A 149 -17.58 8.27 4.51
C VAL A 149 -17.35 7.77 3.08
N GLU A 150 -17.44 8.67 2.10
CA GLU A 150 -17.19 8.36 0.70
C GLU A 150 -15.75 7.91 0.44
N MET A 151 -14.79 8.52 1.11
CA MET A 151 -13.38 8.11 1.02
C MET A 151 -13.19 6.72 1.61
N ILE A 152 -13.74 6.47 2.82
CA ILE A 152 -13.68 5.15 3.46
C ILE A 152 -14.30 4.08 2.56
N ARG A 153 -15.39 4.38 1.87
CA ARG A 153 -16.03 3.48 0.90
C ARG A 153 -15.13 3.10 -0.28
N LYS A 154 -14.17 3.95 -0.63
CA LYS A 154 -13.24 3.75 -1.76
C LYS A 154 -11.86 3.20 -1.36
N MET A 155 -11.58 3.08 -0.04
CA MET A 155 -10.33 2.52 0.46
C MET A 155 -10.20 1.02 0.16
N PRO A 156 -8.99 0.46 0.10
CA PRO A 156 -8.78 -0.98 0.12
C PRO A 156 -9.46 -1.63 1.32
N THR A 157 -9.85 -2.87 1.17
CA THR A 157 -10.46 -3.67 2.26
C THR A 157 -9.70 -4.97 2.41
N TYR A 158 -9.60 -5.42 3.64
CA TYR A 158 -8.96 -6.67 4.02
C TYR A 158 -9.96 -7.54 4.78
N HIS A 159 -9.73 -8.84 4.76
CA HIS A 159 -10.48 -9.75 5.60
C HIS A 159 -10.05 -9.59 7.06
N ALA A 160 -11.00 -9.75 7.96
CA ALA A 160 -10.78 -9.85 9.40
C ALA A 160 -11.83 -10.79 9.98
N ILE A 161 -11.49 -11.52 11.03
CA ILE A 161 -12.46 -12.34 11.79
C ILE A 161 -12.77 -11.61 13.08
N ILE A 162 -14.04 -11.47 13.40
CA ILE A 162 -14.50 -10.83 14.64
C ILE A 162 -15.35 -11.85 15.41
N LEU A 163 -14.94 -12.13 16.64
CA LEU A 163 -15.61 -13.06 17.54
C LEU A 163 -16.22 -12.29 18.71
N ALA A 164 -17.49 -12.58 19.01
CA ALA A 164 -18.14 -12.06 20.20
C ALA A 164 -17.87 -13.01 21.38
N THR A 165 -17.36 -12.49 22.50
CA THR A 165 -17.03 -13.25 23.71
C THR A 165 -18.10 -13.19 24.78
N CYS A 166 -19.04 -12.27 24.66
CA CYS A 166 -20.12 -12.06 25.62
C CYS A 166 -21.34 -11.38 24.96
N ASP A 167 -22.42 -11.18 25.68
CA ASP A 167 -23.65 -10.55 25.17
C ASP A 167 -23.43 -9.09 24.73
N GLN A 168 -22.57 -8.36 25.43
CA GLN A 168 -22.19 -7.01 25.02
C GLN A 168 -21.43 -7.05 23.68
N GLY A 169 -20.49 -7.98 23.54
CA GLY A 169 -19.76 -8.19 22.29
C GLY A 169 -20.71 -8.58 21.14
N ARG A 170 -21.69 -9.44 21.39
CA ARG A 170 -22.71 -9.79 20.38
C ARG A 170 -23.49 -8.54 19.92
N THR A 171 -23.90 -7.70 20.86
CA THR A 171 -24.59 -6.44 20.55
C THR A 171 -23.70 -5.50 19.73
N ASN A 172 -22.42 -5.37 20.10
CA ASN A 172 -21.45 -4.55 19.40
C ASN A 172 -21.16 -5.10 18.00
N LEU A 173 -21.08 -6.41 17.83
CA LEU A 173 -20.92 -7.06 16.52
C LEU A 173 -22.09 -6.72 15.59
N TYR A 174 -23.33 -6.80 16.08
CA TYR A 174 -24.52 -6.45 15.27
C TYR A 174 -24.50 -4.96 14.87
N ARG A 175 -24.06 -4.07 15.76
CA ARG A 175 -23.88 -2.64 15.43
C ARG A 175 -22.85 -2.44 14.33
N LEU A 176 -21.69 -3.10 14.41
CA LEU A 176 -20.64 -3.04 13.39
C LEU A 176 -21.14 -3.57 12.05
N ILE A 177 -21.84 -4.71 12.03
CA ILE A 177 -22.43 -5.28 10.82
C ILE A 177 -23.44 -4.30 10.22
N SER A 178 -24.33 -3.72 11.03
CA SER A 178 -25.31 -2.74 10.56
C SER A 178 -24.62 -1.51 9.95
N LEU A 179 -23.60 -0.95 10.63
CA LEU A 179 -22.83 0.18 10.12
C LEU A 179 -22.12 -0.17 8.81
N SER A 180 -21.59 -1.38 8.70
CA SER A 180 -20.87 -1.82 7.50
C SER A 180 -21.76 -1.87 6.25
N HIS A 181 -23.05 -2.18 6.42
CA HIS A 181 -24.02 -2.23 5.34
C HIS A 181 -24.71 -0.89 5.08
N ILE A 182 -25.13 -0.18 6.12
CA ILE A 182 -25.91 1.06 5.99
C ILE A 182 -25.00 2.24 5.61
N LYS A 183 -23.85 2.37 6.30
CA LYS A 183 -23.01 3.56 6.20
C LYS A 183 -21.79 3.36 5.28
N TYR A 184 -21.14 2.20 5.34
CA TYR A 184 -19.83 1.98 4.72
C TYR A 184 -19.85 0.99 3.55
N TYR A 185 -20.99 0.53 3.10
CA TYR A 185 -21.10 -0.41 1.99
C TYR A 185 -20.62 0.20 0.66
N ASN A 186 -19.73 -0.52 -0.03
CA ASN A 186 -19.41 -0.28 -1.43
C ASN A 186 -18.91 -1.59 -2.05
N LYS A 187 -19.75 -2.23 -2.86
CA LYS A 187 -19.57 -3.59 -3.43
C LYS A 187 -19.49 -4.71 -2.38
N ARG A 188 -19.00 -4.40 -1.19
CA ARG A 188 -18.93 -5.29 -0.01
C ARG A 188 -19.06 -4.45 1.26
N PRO A 189 -19.51 -5.07 2.38
CA PRO A 189 -19.56 -4.38 3.67
C PRO A 189 -18.13 -4.05 4.15
N ARG A 190 -17.98 -2.93 4.83
CA ARG A 190 -16.70 -2.42 5.33
C ARG A 190 -16.83 -1.95 6.76
N ILE A 191 -15.86 -2.28 7.58
CA ILE A 191 -15.76 -1.81 8.97
C ILE A 191 -14.46 -1.02 9.11
N PRO A 192 -14.50 0.32 9.20
CA PRO A 192 -13.32 1.10 9.52
C PRO A 192 -12.75 0.71 10.88
N LYS A 193 -11.42 0.62 11.01
CA LYS A 193 -10.74 0.33 12.30
C LYS A 193 -11.17 1.31 13.39
N SER A 194 -11.42 2.56 13.06
CA SER A 194 -11.91 3.59 13.98
C SER A 194 -13.32 3.27 14.53
N GLU A 195 -14.21 2.69 13.72
CA GLU A 195 -15.51 2.26 14.18
C GLU A 195 -15.40 0.96 15.00
N PHE A 196 -14.55 0.00 14.56
CA PHE A 196 -14.28 -1.19 15.34
C PHE A 196 -13.79 -0.84 16.75
N ASN A 197 -12.85 0.07 16.89
CA ASN A 197 -12.31 0.48 18.19
C ASN A 197 -13.37 1.10 19.13
N LYS A 198 -14.39 1.75 18.59
CA LYS A 198 -15.52 2.29 19.42
C LYS A 198 -16.39 1.19 20.02
N TYR A 199 -16.48 0.05 19.34
CA TYR A 199 -17.33 -1.08 19.73
C TYR A 199 -16.52 -2.34 20.07
N ARG A 200 -15.22 -2.17 20.41
CA ARG A 200 -14.30 -3.32 20.65
C ARG A 200 -14.65 -4.13 21.89
N ASP A 201 -15.35 -3.53 22.85
CA ASP A 201 -15.69 -4.20 24.10
C ASP A 201 -16.48 -5.50 23.87
N GLY A 202 -15.96 -6.61 24.45
CA GLY A 202 -16.51 -7.96 24.26
C GLY A 202 -16.27 -8.57 22.88
N LEU A 203 -15.36 -8.00 22.07
CA LEU A 203 -14.96 -8.54 20.75
C LEU A 203 -13.50 -8.92 20.74
N LEU A 204 -13.18 -10.01 20.04
CA LEU A 204 -11.83 -10.36 19.62
C LEU A 204 -11.74 -10.21 18.10
N ILE A 205 -10.61 -9.69 17.62
CA ILE A 205 -10.32 -9.56 16.20
C ILE A 205 -9.11 -10.38 15.81
N GLY A 206 -9.25 -11.20 14.76
CA GLY A 206 -8.22 -12.04 14.17
C GLY A 206 -7.69 -11.49 12.85
N SER A 207 -6.44 -11.85 12.51
CA SER A 207 -5.74 -11.39 11.30
C SER A 207 -6.28 -11.99 10.00
N ALA A 208 -7.15 -13.00 10.09
CA ALA A 208 -7.77 -13.72 9.00
C ALA A 208 -6.77 -14.43 8.04
N CYS A 209 -7.18 -14.63 6.79
CA CYS A 209 -6.50 -15.42 5.77
C CYS A 209 -5.50 -14.59 4.92
N GLU A 210 -5.14 -15.11 3.74
CA GLU A 210 -4.24 -14.45 2.76
C GLU A 210 -4.78 -13.11 2.25
N ALA A 211 -6.09 -12.89 2.35
CA ALA A 211 -6.72 -11.60 2.04
C ALA A 211 -6.76 -10.64 3.26
N GLY A 212 -6.22 -11.06 4.40
CA GLY A 212 -6.03 -10.23 5.59
C GLY A 212 -4.92 -9.19 5.42
N GLU A 213 -5.02 -8.10 6.19
CA GLU A 213 -4.07 -6.99 6.09
C GLU A 213 -2.66 -7.40 6.51
N LEU A 214 -2.52 -8.20 7.58
CA LEU A 214 -1.22 -8.69 8.03
C LEU A 214 -0.54 -9.60 7.01
N TYR A 215 -1.28 -10.56 6.46
CA TYR A 215 -0.74 -11.47 5.46
C TYR A 215 -0.28 -10.71 4.21
N ARG A 216 -1.09 -9.76 3.72
CA ARG A 216 -0.73 -8.88 2.60
C ARG A 216 0.46 -7.99 2.90
N ALA A 217 0.59 -7.48 4.13
CA ALA A 217 1.74 -6.69 4.53
C ALA A 217 3.04 -7.51 4.52
N ILE A 218 2.98 -8.77 4.95
CA ILE A 218 4.12 -9.71 4.92
C ILE A 218 4.52 -10.02 3.48
N LEU A 219 3.56 -10.36 2.62
CA LEU A 219 3.79 -10.63 1.20
C LEU A 219 4.45 -9.44 0.49
N ASN A 220 3.96 -8.25 0.74
CA ASN A 220 4.47 -7.03 0.12
C ASN A 220 5.78 -6.52 0.77
N GLY A 221 6.42 -7.30 1.64
CA GLY A 221 7.68 -6.93 2.27
C GLY A 221 7.62 -5.63 3.09
N ARG A 222 6.47 -5.31 3.72
CA ARG A 222 6.31 -4.08 4.50
C ARG A 222 7.32 -4.00 5.64
N PRO A 223 7.75 -2.79 6.03
CA PRO A 223 8.68 -2.58 7.14
C PRO A 223 8.22 -3.24 8.44
N GLN A 224 9.17 -3.69 9.24
CA GLN A 224 8.88 -4.38 10.51
C GLN A 224 8.05 -3.52 11.47
N GLU A 225 8.26 -2.21 11.50
CA GLU A 225 7.46 -1.28 12.31
C GLU A 225 5.97 -1.28 11.92
N GLU A 226 5.68 -1.32 10.62
CA GLU A 226 4.32 -1.40 10.13
C GLU A 226 3.70 -2.75 10.48
N ILE A 227 4.43 -3.85 10.31
CA ILE A 227 3.99 -5.20 10.69
C ILE A 227 3.70 -5.25 12.19
N THR A 228 4.59 -4.72 13.03
CA THR A 228 4.39 -4.66 14.48
C THR A 228 3.13 -3.86 14.84
N ARG A 229 2.91 -2.73 14.19
CA ARG A 229 1.67 -1.94 14.39
C ARG A 229 0.42 -2.70 14.00
N LEU A 230 0.48 -3.49 12.93
CA LEU A 230 -0.65 -4.34 12.49
C LEU A 230 -0.89 -5.47 13.48
N VAL A 231 0.16 -6.17 13.92
CA VAL A 231 0.07 -7.23 14.93
C VAL A 231 -0.60 -6.72 16.20
N ASN A 232 -0.19 -5.56 16.71
CA ASN A 232 -0.76 -4.94 17.91
C ASN A 232 -2.25 -4.55 17.78
N PHE A 233 -2.80 -4.52 16.58
CA PHE A 233 -4.22 -4.28 16.38
C PHE A 233 -5.06 -5.53 16.59
N TYR A 234 -4.53 -6.72 16.31
CA TYR A 234 -5.23 -7.99 16.41
C TYR A 234 -5.09 -8.59 17.81
N ASP A 235 -6.13 -9.31 18.26
CA ASP A 235 -6.12 -10.04 19.51
C ASP A 235 -5.51 -11.44 19.33
N TYR A 236 -5.55 -11.97 18.10
CA TYR A 236 -4.89 -13.21 17.71
C TYR A 236 -4.50 -13.19 16.23
N LEU A 237 -3.50 -14.00 15.90
CA LEU A 237 -3.04 -14.16 14.53
C LEU A 237 -3.44 -15.54 14.01
N GLU A 238 -3.69 -15.62 12.70
CA GLU A 238 -4.12 -16.85 12.04
C GLU A 238 -3.09 -17.30 11.01
N ILE A 239 -2.83 -18.60 10.99
CA ILE A 239 -2.12 -19.28 9.92
C ILE A 239 -3.11 -20.11 9.11
N GLN A 240 -2.82 -20.34 7.82
CA GLN A 240 -3.66 -21.10 6.94
C GLN A 240 -2.99 -22.45 6.59
N PRO A 241 -3.76 -23.54 6.47
CA PRO A 241 -3.26 -24.75 5.86
C PRO A 241 -2.71 -24.46 4.46
N LEU A 242 -1.60 -25.12 4.09
CA LEU A 242 -0.93 -24.85 2.81
C LEU A 242 -1.88 -25.02 1.61
N GLY A 243 -2.78 -26.01 1.68
CA GLY A 243 -3.76 -26.26 0.63
C GLY A 243 -4.70 -25.08 0.35
N ASN A 244 -5.01 -24.26 1.35
CA ASN A 244 -5.87 -23.08 1.18
C ASN A 244 -5.21 -22.00 0.33
N ASN A 245 -3.88 -21.91 0.39
CA ASN A 245 -3.09 -20.88 -0.30
C ASN A 245 -2.33 -21.45 -1.52
N ALA A 246 -2.53 -22.73 -1.87
CA ALA A 246 -1.85 -23.38 -2.99
C ALA A 246 -2.16 -22.73 -4.36
N PHE A 247 -3.25 -21.97 -4.48
CA PHE A 247 -3.57 -21.21 -5.68
C PHE A 247 -2.52 -20.10 -5.95
N MET A 248 -1.88 -19.56 -4.90
CA MET A 248 -0.86 -18.51 -5.03
C MET A 248 0.39 -19.00 -5.76
N ILE A 249 0.72 -20.30 -5.65
CA ILE A 249 1.87 -20.89 -6.36
C ILE A 249 1.60 -20.98 -7.88
N ARG A 250 0.32 -21.00 -8.28
CA ARG A 250 -0.10 -21.09 -9.69
C ARG A 250 -0.46 -19.73 -10.28
N ASP A 251 -0.47 -18.70 -9.46
CA ASP A 251 -0.76 -17.34 -9.87
C ASP A 251 0.54 -16.70 -10.36
N GLU A 252 0.64 -16.42 -11.65
CA GLU A 252 1.80 -15.80 -12.30
C GLU A 252 2.10 -14.40 -11.75
N ASP A 253 1.13 -13.75 -11.10
CA ASP A 253 1.26 -12.45 -10.45
C ASP A 253 1.71 -12.53 -8.99
N SER A 254 1.92 -13.76 -8.46
CA SER A 254 2.31 -13.99 -7.08
C SER A 254 3.82 -14.18 -6.95
N ASP A 255 4.41 -13.59 -5.89
CA ASP A 255 5.81 -13.83 -5.50
C ASP A 255 6.00 -15.20 -4.81
N ILE A 256 4.95 -16.01 -4.67
CA ILE A 256 4.97 -17.34 -4.05
C ILE A 256 5.23 -18.39 -5.13
N ALA A 257 6.41 -19.00 -5.10
CA ALA A 257 6.83 -20.00 -6.08
C ALA A 257 6.65 -21.44 -5.59
N SER A 258 6.58 -21.67 -4.28
CA SER A 258 6.63 -23.01 -3.68
C SER A 258 5.82 -23.14 -2.38
N ASN A 259 5.65 -24.39 -1.94
CA ASN A 259 5.10 -24.65 -0.60
C ASN A 259 6.03 -24.15 0.53
N ASP A 260 7.33 -24.07 0.29
CA ASP A 260 8.29 -23.59 1.29
C ASP A 260 8.08 -22.11 1.57
N ASP A 261 7.74 -21.30 0.56
CA ASP A 261 7.39 -19.89 0.74
C ASP A 261 6.14 -19.73 1.61
N LEU A 262 5.12 -20.57 1.40
CA LEU A 262 3.91 -20.58 2.25
C LEU A 262 4.21 -21.00 3.69
N ILE A 263 5.10 -21.98 3.88
CA ILE A 263 5.58 -22.41 5.20
C ILE A 263 6.30 -21.27 5.90
N ASP A 264 7.16 -20.56 5.20
CA ASP A 264 7.95 -19.48 5.80
C ASP A 264 7.08 -18.28 6.20
N ILE A 265 6.03 -17.97 5.43
CA ILE A 265 5.02 -16.98 5.84
C ILE A 265 4.32 -17.44 7.12
N ASN A 266 3.86 -18.68 7.17
CA ASN A 266 3.21 -19.22 8.38
C ASN A 266 4.15 -19.18 9.60
N LYS A 267 5.41 -19.59 9.47
CA LYS A 267 6.42 -19.50 10.53
C LYS A 267 6.63 -18.04 10.99
N ARG A 268 6.66 -17.09 10.03
CA ARG A 268 6.78 -15.67 10.35
C ARG A 268 5.58 -15.17 11.14
N ILE A 269 4.36 -15.56 10.76
CA ILE A 269 3.14 -15.19 11.49
C ILE A 269 3.15 -15.77 12.90
N VAL A 270 3.54 -17.05 13.07
CA VAL A 270 3.69 -17.69 14.41
C VAL A 270 4.67 -16.89 15.26
N LYS A 271 5.86 -16.59 14.75
CA LYS A 271 6.87 -15.81 15.46
C LYS A 271 6.42 -14.39 15.83
N LEU A 272 5.50 -13.81 15.07
CA LEU A 272 4.93 -12.49 15.37
C LEU A 272 3.85 -12.56 16.45
N GLY A 273 3.27 -13.75 16.69
CA GLY A 273 2.26 -13.98 17.72
C GLY A 273 2.83 -14.41 19.08
N GLU A 274 4.11 -14.80 19.12
CA GLU A 274 4.88 -15.11 20.36
C GLU A 274 5.36 -13.82 21.04
#